data_5f0574a6d463b07c3b7610bc76bb821a
#
_entry.id   5f0574a6d463b07c3b7610bc76bb821a
#
_cell.length_a   1.000
_cell.length_b   1.000
_cell.length_c   1.000
_cell.angle_alpha   90.00
_cell.angle_beta   90.00
_cell.angle_gamma   90.00
#
_symmetry.space_group_name_H-M   'P 1'
#
loop_
_entity.id
_entity.type
_entity.pdbx_description
1 polymer ?
#
loop_
_entity_poly.entity_id
_entity_poly.type
_entity_poly.pdbx_seq_one_letter_code
_entity_poly.pdbx_strand_id
1 'polypeptide(L)'
;PYRRQRQMCIRDSLHSFNNKDMHLRTYYPTVVLSDIHLGTSHSKTIEVSNFLKSVNCDRLILNGDIIDGWHLRKAGTKRWQAKHTDFFKVIMKMMENFGTEVIYVCGNHDDFLDSLVPMTFYNVKIVKEYILETHGKRYYVTHGDLFDRVTTQMKWLARLGDAGYTFLLWVNRFYNQYRTKRGKPYYSLSQAVKQKVKSAVSYISDFEKVLVEFARVRKCDGVICGHIHHPANTYYDGIHYLNSGDWVESLSALTEDADGNWNIICLLYKSPSPRDRG
;
A
#
# COMPACT_ATOMS: atom_id res chain seq x y z
N PRO A 1 8.61 56.61 3.02
CA PRO A 1 9.83 55.84 3.21
C PRO A 1 9.68 54.71 4.23
N TYR A 2 8.60 53.88 4.19
CA TYR A 2 8.37 52.78 5.13
C TYR A 2 7.88 51.48 4.47
N ARG A 3 8.29 51.23 3.19
CA ARG A 3 7.83 50.09 2.43
C ARG A 3 8.95 49.16 1.92
N ARG A 4 10.19 49.28 2.41
CA ARG A 4 11.34 48.48 1.91
C ARG A 4 12.00 47.54 2.92
N GLN A 5 11.47 47.38 4.12
CA GLN A 5 12.12 46.53 5.17
C GLN A 5 11.39 45.24 5.51
N ARG A 6 10.27 44.85 4.83
CA ARG A 6 9.56 43.58 5.11
C ARG A 6 9.81 42.45 4.10
N GLN A 7 10.67 42.64 3.13
CA GLN A 7 10.99 41.59 2.14
C GLN A 7 12.30 40.86 2.36
N MET A 8 13.06 41.20 3.40
CA MET A 8 14.39 40.64 3.65
C MET A 8 14.49 39.57 4.74
N CYS A 9 13.41 39.24 5.46
CA CYS A 9 13.43 38.27 6.56
C CYS A 9 12.83 36.89 6.26
N ILE A 10 12.39 36.62 5.01
CA ILE A 10 11.86 35.30 4.63
C ILE A 10 12.85 34.48 3.81
N ARG A 11 13.95 35.08 3.35
CA ARG A 11 14.90 34.43 2.44
C ARG A 11 16.05 33.69 3.12
N ASP A 12 16.30 33.89 4.39
CA ASP A 12 17.51 33.37 5.07
C ASP A 12 17.29 32.18 6.01
N SER A 13 16.04 31.69 6.16
CA SER A 13 15.75 30.48 6.97
C SER A 13 15.58 29.20 6.15
N LEU A 14 15.80 29.22 4.84
CA LEU A 14 15.64 28.07 3.94
C LEU A 14 16.96 27.43 3.46
N HIS A 15 18.09 27.77 4.05
CA HIS A 15 19.39 27.22 3.65
C HIS A 15 20.06 26.41 4.77
N SER A 16 19.58 25.16 4.97
CA SER A 16 20.47 24.10 5.46
C SER A 16 19.94 22.71 5.10
N PHE A 17 19.75 22.43 3.82
CA PHE A 17 19.79 21.07 3.33
C PHE A 17 21.11 20.87 2.59
N ASN A 18 21.91 19.93 3.09
CA ASN A 18 23.19 19.58 2.55
C ASN A 18 23.01 19.08 1.11
N ASN A 19 23.52 19.81 0.12
CA ASN A 19 23.51 19.46 -1.30
C ASN A 19 24.15 18.10 -1.62
N LYS A 20 24.79 17.45 -0.62
CA LYS A 20 25.39 16.11 -0.73
C LYS A 20 24.36 14.97 -0.71
N ASP A 21 23.19 15.16 -0.09
CA ASP A 21 22.18 14.10 0.00
C ASP A 21 21.29 14.00 -1.24
N MET A 22 21.33 15.00 -2.11
CA MET A 22 20.50 15.05 -3.32
C MET A 22 21.00 14.11 -4.44
N HIS A 23 22.30 13.77 -4.44
CA HIS A 23 22.93 12.93 -5.49
C HIS A 23 22.77 11.41 -5.26
N LEU A 24 22.19 10.97 -4.15
CA LEU A 24 22.07 9.56 -3.79
C LEU A 24 20.64 8.98 -3.93
N ARG A 25 19.66 9.81 -4.37
CA ARG A 25 18.27 9.37 -4.49
C ARG A 25 18.01 8.79 -5.87
N THR A 26 17.35 7.64 -5.90
CA THR A 26 16.89 7.05 -7.16
C THR A 26 15.66 7.81 -7.65
N TYR A 27 15.66 8.27 -8.89
CA TYR A 27 14.53 8.96 -9.50
C TYR A 27 13.59 7.97 -10.16
N TYR A 28 12.30 8.21 -9.97
CA TYR A 28 11.19 7.51 -10.64
C TYR A 28 10.13 8.53 -11.09
N PRO A 29 9.61 8.48 -12.34
CA PRO A 29 8.48 9.31 -12.74
C PRO A 29 7.28 9.17 -11.80
N THR A 30 6.94 7.92 -11.43
CA THR A 30 5.82 7.62 -10.55
C THR A 30 6.20 6.58 -9.49
N VAL A 31 5.79 6.84 -8.24
CA VAL A 31 5.88 5.89 -7.12
C VAL A 31 4.48 5.67 -6.56
N VAL A 32 4.09 4.40 -6.33
CA VAL A 32 2.80 4.04 -5.73
C VAL A 32 3.02 3.27 -4.44
N LEU A 33 2.37 3.72 -3.38
CA LEU A 33 2.31 3.08 -2.07
C LEU A 33 0.85 2.86 -1.68
N SER A 34 0.55 1.77 -0.99
CA SER A 34 -0.76 1.52 -0.38
C SER A 34 -0.62 0.82 0.96
N ASP A 35 -1.71 0.69 1.69
CA ASP A 35 -1.83 -0.19 2.85
C ASP A 35 -0.71 0.03 3.89
N ILE A 36 -0.48 1.29 4.27
CA ILE A 36 0.52 1.68 5.27
C ILE A 36 -0.03 1.54 6.69
N HIS A 37 -1.34 1.77 6.86
CA HIS A 37 -2.07 1.66 8.13
C HIS A 37 -1.43 2.44 9.29
N LEU A 38 -1.07 3.72 9.04
CA LEU A 38 -0.54 4.60 10.08
C LEU A 38 -1.49 4.69 11.28
N GLY A 39 -0.94 4.61 12.47
CA GLY A 39 -1.71 4.57 13.73
C GLY A 39 -1.83 3.16 14.31
N THR A 40 -1.51 2.11 13.56
CA THR A 40 -1.44 0.73 14.06
C THR A 40 -0.03 0.36 14.54
N SER A 41 0.07 -0.70 15.37
CA SER A 41 1.37 -1.24 15.81
C SER A 41 2.09 -2.02 14.71
N HIS A 42 1.36 -2.47 13.68
CA HIS A 42 1.90 -3.30 12.59
C HIS A 42 2.49 -2.47 11.46
N SER A 43 2.11 -1.19 11.37
CA SER A 43 2.63 -0.27 10.35
C SER A 43 4.15 -0.12 10.42
N LYS A 44 4.81 -0.37 9.31
CA LYS A 44 6.26 -0.21 9.12
C LYS A 44 6.61 1.22 8.71
N THR A 45 6.15 2.16 9.55
CA THR A 45 6.23 3.62 9.28
C THR A 45 7.66 4.11 9.07
N ILE A 46 8.63 3.56 9.81
CA ILE A 46 10.03 3.97 9.71
C ILE A 46 10.60 3.51 8.38
N GLU A 47 10.30 2.27 7.99
CA GLU A 47 10.75 1.64 6.76
C GLU A 47 10.22 2.37 5.54
N VAL A 48 8.91 2.69 5.48
CA VAL A 48 8.32 3.46 4.37
C VAL A 48 8.87 4.88 4.31
N SER A 49 9.10 5.53 5.46
CA SER A 49 9.71 6.85 5.51
C SER A 49 11.14 6.84 4.99
N ASN A 50 11.91 5.79 5.31
CA ASN A 50 13.28 5.63 4.82
C ASN A 50 13.31 5.33 3.31
N PHE A 51 12.36 4.54 2.81
CA PHE A 51 12.19 4.34 1.38
C PHE A 51 11.93 5.68 0.66
N LEU A 52 10.95 6.47 1.13
CA LEU A 52 10.66 7.79 0.54
C LEU A 52 11.85 8.77 0.62
N LYS A 53 12.70 8.67 1.64
CA LYS A 53 13.94 9.46 1.71
C LYS A 53 15.00 9.02 0.70
N SER A 54 14.95 7.79 0.22
CA SER A 54 15.91 7.23 -0.75
C SER A 54 15.50 7.44 -2.21
N VAL A 55 14.29 7.90 -2.45
CA VAL A 55 13.74 8.11 -3.80
C VAL A 55 13.37 9.56 -4.03
N ASN A 56 13.23 9.89 -5.31
CA ASN A 56 12.69 11.15 -5.83
C ASN A 56 11.68 10.81 -6.93
N CYS A 57 10.55 11.51 -7.00
CA CYS A 57 9.54 11.25 -8.02
C CYS A 57 8.76 12.51 -8.38
N ASP A 58 8.24 12.54 -9.62
CA ASP A 58 7.33 13.60 -10.05
C ASP A 58 5.94 13.38 -9.45
N ARG A 59 5.50 12.12 -9.35
CA ARG A 59 4.21 11.73 -8.80
C ARG A 59 4.34 10.66 -7.72
N LEU A 60 3.75 10.94 -6.56
CA LEU A 60 3.60 10.00 -5.47
C LEU A 60 2.11 9.67 -5.31
N ILE A 61 1.73 8.44 -5.61
CA ILE A 61 0.37 7.96 -5.45
C ILE A 61 0.27 7.19 -4.12
N LEU A 62 -0.52 7.72 -3.20
CA LEU A 62 -0.90 7.08 -1.94
C LEU A 62 -2.23 6.38 -2.16
N ASN A 63 -2.20 5.08 -2.47
CA ASN A 63 -3.34 4.35 -3.01
C ASN A 63 -4.16 3.62 -1.95
N GLY A 64 -4.66 4.37 -0.98
CA GLY A 64 -5.60 3.92 0.04
C GLY A 64 -4.98 3.23 1.25
N ASP A 65 -5.73 3.25 2.35
CA ASP A 65 -5.38 2.67 3.63
C ASP A 65 -4.03 3.19 4.17
N ILE A 66 -3.80 4.49 3.96
CA ILE A 66 -2.59 5.18 4.42
C ILE A 66 -2.69 5.43 5.93
N ILE A 67 -3.86 5.91 6.38
CA ILE A 67 -4.14 6.13 7.81
C ILE A 67 -5.23 5.14 8.25
N ASP A 68 -4.98 4.40 9.32
CA ASP A 68 -6.02 3.54 9.89
C ASP A 68 -6.98 4.36 10.78
N GLY A 69 -7.92 5.02 10.15
CA GLY A 69 -8.95 5.84 10.83
C GLY A 69 -9.84 5.00 11.74
N TRP A 70 -10.09 3.73 11.41
CA TRP A 70 -10.89 2.84 12.26
C TRP A 70 -10.17 2.51 13.55
N HIS A 71 -8.87 2.22 13.48
CA HIS A 71 -8.05 1.96 14.65
C HIS A 71 -7.92 3.20 15.52
N LEU A 72 -7.67 4.37 14.92
CA LEU A 72 -7.54 5.64 15.64
C LEU A 72 -8.84 6.07 16.35
N ARG A 73 -10.01 5.87 15.72
CA ARG A 73 -11.32 6.13 16.36
C ARG A 73 -11.55 5.21 17.55
N LYS A 74 -11.19 3.93 17.44
CA LYS A 74 -11.39 2.95 18.51
C LYS A 74 -10.39 3.09 19.65
N ALA A 75 -9.12 3.29 19.34
CA ALA A 75 -8.02 3.28 20.31
C ALA A 75 -7.63 4.68 20.82
N GLY A 76 -8.22 5.74 20.22
CA GLY A 76 -7.94 7.14 20.51
C GLY A 76 -6.66 7.67 19.87
N THR A 77 -6.57 9.01 19.79
CA THR A 77 -5.46 9.73 19.14
C THR A 77 -4.10 9.52 19.83
N LYS A 78 -4.08 8.98 21.05
CA LYS A 78 -2.85 8.59 21.76
C LYS A 78 -2.00 7.55 21.01
N ARG A 79 -2.59 6.83 20.05
CA ARG A 79 -1.88 5.91 19.16
C ARG A 79 -1.09 6.61 18.08
N TRP A 80 -1.40 7.87 17.81
CA TRP A 80 -0.60 8.64 16.87
C TRP A 80 0.76 9.00 17.48
N GLN A 81 1.83 8.52 16.87
CA GLN A 81 3.20 8.70 17.34
C GLN A 81 3.95 9.68 16.43
N ALA A 82 5.05 10.25 16.93
CA ALA A 82 5.89 11.17 16.15
C ALA A 82 6.32 10.61 14.78
N LYS A 83 6.63 9.30 14.70
CA LYS A 83 7.00 8.64 13.44
C LYS A 83 5.92 8.77 12.35
N HIS A 84 4.62 8.75 12.72
CA HIS A 84 3.52 8.91 11.77
C HIS A 84 3.48 10.35 11.21
N THR A 85 3.74 11.33 12.06
CA THR A 85 3.89 12.73 11.63
C THR A 85 5.14 12.91 10.76
N ASP A 86 6.24 12.24 11.08
CA ASP A 86 7.49 12.31 10.32
C ASP A 86 7.34 11.74 8.91
N PHE A 87 6.50 10.72 8.71
CA PHE A 87 6.13 10.23 7.39
C PHE A 87 5.56 11.35 6.49
N PHE A 88 4.59 12.12 7.00
CA PHE A 88 4.03 13.25 6.25
C PHE A 88 5.03 14.37 6.04
N LYS A 89 5.92 14.65 7.01
CA LYS A 89 7.02 15.61 6.81
C LYS A 89 7.94 15.23 5.67
N VAL A 90 8.21 13.93 5.47
CA VAL A 90 9.01 13.46 4.32
C VAL A 90 8.29 13.79 3.02
N ILE A 91 6.99 13.52 2.92
CA ILE A 91 6.19 13.83 1.73
C ILE A 91 6.16 15.34 1.46
N MET A 92 5.93 16.16 2.51
CA MET A 92 5.95 17.61 2.37
C MET A 92 7.29 18.13 1.83
N LYS A 93 8.41 17.54 2.29
CA LYS A 93 9.74 17.86 1.74
C LYS A 93 9.93 17.43 0.29
N MET A 94 9.32 16.31 -0.13
CA MET A 94 9.35 15.90 -1.54
C MET A 94 8.57 16.90 -2.40
N MET A 95 7.42 17.37 -1.94
CA MET A 95 6.64 18.40 -2.62
C MET A 95 7.40 19.73 -2.72
N GLU A 96 8.05 20.15 -1.64
CA GLU A 96 8.78 21.41 -1.56
C GLU A 96 10.08 21.41 -2.38
N ASN A 97 10.88 20.33 -2.29
CA ASN A 97 12.22 20.28 -2.88
C ASN A 97 12.23 19.78 -4.32
N PHE A 98 11.26 18.94 -4.71
CA PHE A 98 11.23 18.29 -6.01
C PHE A 98 9.96 18.61 -6.82
N GLY A 99 9.02 19.34 -6.23
CA GLY A 99 7.74 19.63 -6.90
C GLY A 99 6.84 18.41 -7.02
N THR A 100 7.09 17.34 -6.25
CA THR A 100 6.32 16.09 -6.30
C THR A 100 4.82 16.35 -6.18
N GLU A 101 4.03 15.88 -7.14
CA GLU A 101 2.57 15.85 -7.06
C GLU A 101 2.14 14.63 -6.23
N VAL A 102 1.25 14.85 -5.25
CA VAL A 102 0.74 13.78 -4.38
C VAL A 102 -0.71 13.50 -4.74
N ILE A 103 -1.01 12.27 -5.14
CA ILE A 103 -2.35 11.80 -5.40
C ILE A 103 -2.74 10.85 -4.26
N TYR A 104 -3.68 11.27 -3.42
CA TYR A 104 -4.20 10.46 -2.33
C TYR A 104 -5.52 9.84 -2.78
N VAL A 105 -5.51 8.55 -3.06
CA VAL A 105 -6.71 7.76 -3.32
C VAL A 105 -7.20 7.20 -1.98
N CYS A 106 -8.44 7.49 -1.59
CA CYS A 106 -8.97 7.04 -0.31
C CYS A 106 -9.33 5.55 -0.34
N GLY A 107 -8.85 4.81 0.65
CA GLY A 107 -9.26 3.44 0.94
C GLY A 107 -10.38 3.37 1.99
N ASN A 108 -10.75 2.16 2.38
CA ASN A 108 -11.82 1.95 3.35
C ASN A 108 -11.42 2.32 4.79
N HIS A 109 -10.14 2.31 5.14
CA HIS A 109 -9.65 2.79 6.43
C HIS A 109 -9.51 4.32 6.47
N ASP A 110 -9.49 4.98 5.31
CA ASP A 110 -9.42 6.44 5.17
C ASP A 110 -10.81 7.09 5.03
N ASP A 111 -11.90 6.42 5.40
CA ASP A 111 -13.31 6.86 5.23
C ASP A 111 -13.61 8.22 5.87
N PHE A 112 -12.79 8.67 6.83
CA PHE A 112 -12.90 9.99 7.43
C PHE A 112 -12.56 11.14 6.46
N LEU A 113 -11.90 10.84 5.34
CA LEU A 113 -11.62 11.79 4.25
C LEU A 113 -12.75 11.87 3.21
N ASP A 114 -13.76 11.00 3.27
CA ASP A 114 -14.82 10.92 2.26
C ASP A 114 -15.60 12.22 2.06
N SER A 115 -15.75 13.00 3.13
CA SER A 115 -16.39 14.33 3.07
C SER A 115 -15.55 15.39 2.34
N LEU A 116 -14.27 15.13 2.12
CA LEU A 116 -13.34 16.02 1.44
C LEU A 116 -13.11 15.65 -0.03
N VAL A 117 -13.66 14.54 -0.50
CA VAL A 117 -13.45 14.04 -1.86
C VAL A 117 -14.53 14.56 -2.82
N PRO A 118 -14.16 15.07 -4.03
CA PRO A 118 -12.80 15.34 -4.50
C PRO A 118 -12.27 16.68 -3.98
N MET A 119 -11.00 16.72 -3.59
CA MET A 119 -10.33 17.94 -3.16
C MET A 119 -8.96 18.07 -3.83
N THR A 120 -8.60 19.28 -4.22
CA THR A 120 -7.25 19.61 -4.66
C THR A 120 -6.74 20.78 -3.84
N PHE A 121 -5.57 20.61 -3.25
CA PHE A 121 -4.92 21.64 -2.47
C PHE A 121 -3.42 21.66 -2.80
N TYR A 122 -2.94 22.76 -3.39
CA TYR A 122 -1.57 22.89 -3.87
C TYR A 122 -1.20 21.69 -4.78
N ASN A 123 -0.17 20.91 -4.44
CA ASN A 123 0.27 19.72 -5.15
C ASN A 123 -0.37 18.41 -4.63
N VAL A 124 -1.46 18.49 -3.87
CA VAL A 124 -2.16 17.31 -3.32
C VAL A 124 -3.55 17.21 -3.93
N LYS A 125 -3.88 16.03 -4.46
CA LYS A 125 -5.22 15.66 -4.90
C LYS A 125 -5.74 14.54 -4.02
N ILE A 126 -6.93 14.69 -3.44
CA ILE A 126 -7.63 13.65 -2.67
C ILE A 126 -8.82 13.19 -3.48
N VAL A 127 -8.85 11.91 -3.84
CA VAL A 127 -9.83 11.34 -4.76
C VAL A 127 -10.25 9.92 -4.33
N LYS A 128 -11.35 9.40 -4.88
CA LYS A 128 -11.73 7.98 -4.73
C LYS A 128 -11.09 7.09 -5.78
N GLU A 129 -10.87 7.64 -6.94
CA GLU A 129 -10.28 6.98 -8.09
C GLU A 129 -9.51 8.01 -8.93
N TYR A 130 -8.51 7.57 -9.66
CA TYR A 130 -7.66 8.44 -10.47
C TYR A 130 -7.33 7.77 -11.81
N ILE A 131 -7.28 8.53 -12.87
CA ILE A 131 -6.73 8.06 -14.15
C ILE A 131 -5.32 8.61 -14.29
N LEU A 132 -4.36 7.70 -14.23
CA LEU A 132 -2.96 8.01 -14.46
C LEU A 132 -2.66 7.86 -15.96
N GLU A 133 -2.26 8.95 -16.59
CA GLU A 133 -1.76 8.93 -17.96
C GLU A 133 -0.25 9.04 -17.93
N THR A 134 0.43 8.05 -18.49
CA THR A 134 1.87 7.96 -18.52
C THR A 134 2.35 7.14 -19.71
N HIS A 135 3.40 7.59 -20.41
CA HIS A 135 3.98 6.93 -21.59
C HIS A 135 2.94 6.46 -22.63
N GLY A 136 1.91 7.29 -22.86
CA GLY A 136 0.84 6.99 -23.81
C GLY A 136 -0.13 5.89 -23.38
N LYS A 137 -0.04 5.41 -22.13
CA LYS A 137 -0.94 4.43 -21.52
C LYS A 137 -1.79 5.08 -20.44
N ARG A 138 -2.98 4.50 -20.22
CA ARG A 138 -3.95 4.94 -19.23
C ARG A 138 -4.11 3.84 -18.18
N TYR A 139 -3.88 4.19 -16.92
CA TYR A 139 -4.06 3.28 -15.79
C TYR A 139 -5.22 3.77 -14.91
N TYR A 140 -6.17 2.89 -14.63
CA TYR A 140 -7.19 3.12 -13.63
C TYR A 140 -6.61 2.85 -12.24
N VAL A 141 -6.51 3.89 -11.41
CA VAL A 141 -5.97 3.81 -10.06
C VAL A 141 -7.12 3.84 -9.06
N THR A 142 -7.21 2.82 -8.24
CA THR A 142 -8.21 2.65 -7.19
C THR A 142 -7.62 1.85 -6.04
N HIS A 143 -8.10 2.06 -4.82
CA HIS A 143 -7.66 1.21 -3.71
C HIS A 143 -8.13 -0.25 -3.91
N GLY A 144 -9.37 -0.46 -4.30
CA GLY A 144 -9.93 -1.79 -4.58
C GLY A 144 -11.05 -2.23 -3.62
N ASP A 145 -11.26 -1.53 -2.54
CA ASP A 145 -12.27 -1.84 -1.50
C ASP A 145 -13.72 -1.86 -2.02
N LEU A 146 -14.03 -1.07 -3.05
CA LEU A 146 -15.35 -1.07 -3.68
C LEU A 146 -15.74 -2.45 -4.23
N PHE A 147 -14.76 -3.27 -4.59
CA PHE A 147 -14.96 -4.61 -5.15
C PHE A 147 -15.13 -5.69 -4.07
N ASP A 148 -14.87 -5.36 -2.82
CA ASP A 148 -15.07 -6.25 -1.68
C ASP A 148 -16.51 -6.63 -1.42
N ARG A 149 -17.49 -5.81 -1.81
CA ARG A 149 -18.91 -6.14 -1.67
C ARG A 149 -19.29 -7.37 -2.48
N VAL A 150 -18.54 -7.66 -3.55
CA VAL A 150 -18.71 -8.89 -4.34
C VAL A 150 -18.06 -10.09 -3.62
N THR A 151 -17.12 -9.84 -2.72
CA THR A 151 -16.30 -10.86 -2.04
C THR A 151 -16.50 -10.91 -0.51
N THR A 152 -17.42 -10.12 0.06
CA THR A 152 -17.57 -9.87 1.51
C THR A 152 -17.90 -11.10 2.35
N GLN A 153 -18.28 -12.22 1.76
CA GLN A 153 -18.52 -13.47 2.51
C GLN A 153 -17.24 -14.12 3.04
N MET A 154 -16.05 -13.65 2.66
CA MET A 154 -14.78 -14.31 3.00
C MET A 154 -13.91 -13.57 4.03
N LYS A 155 -14.16 -12.29 4.32
CA LYS A 155 -13.36 -11.50 5.28
C LYS A 155 -13.39 -12.03 6.73
N TRP A 156 -14.47 -12.61 7.18
CA TRP A 156 -14.55 -13.20 8.52
C TRP A 156 -13.73 -14.50 8.62
N LEU A 157 -13.57 -15.23 7.48
CA LEU A 157 -12.73 -16.43 7.42
C LEU A 157 -11.23 -16.09 7.52
N ALA A 158 -10.78 -14.99 6.94
CA ALA A 158 -9.36 -14.57 7.02
C ALA A 158 -8.96 -14.13 8.45
N ARG A 159 -9.87 -13.41 9.15
CA ARG A 159 -9.65 -13.04 10.58
C ARG A 159 -9.61 -14.23 11.53
N LEU A 160 -10.25 -15.35 11.16
CA LEU A 160 -10.12 -16.63 11.88
C LEU A 160 -8.79 -17.35 11.57
N GLY A 161 -8.05 -16.89 10.54
CA GLY A 161 -6.85 -17.58 10.03
C GLY A 161 -5.72 -17.70 11.06
N ASP A 162 -5.34 -16.62 11.71
CA ASP A 162 -4.13 -16.60 12.55
C ASP A 162 -4.36 -17.11 14.00
N ALA A 163 -5.37 -16.60 14.68
CA ALA A 163 -5.70 -17.09 16.02
C ALA A 163 -6.37 -18.47 15.96
N GLY A 164 -7.17 -18.71 14.91
CA GLY A 164 -7.85 -19.97 14.68
C GLY A 164 -6.94 -21.11 14.27
N TYR A 165 -5.83 -20.86 13.58
CA TYR A 165 -4.90 -21.91 13.14
C TYR A 165 -4.20 -22.59 14.32
N THR A 166 -3.66 -21.81 15.24
CA THR A 166 -3.00 -22.33 16.44
C THR A 166 -4.02 -23.02 17.36
N PHE A 167 -5.20 -22.46 17.54
CA PHE A 167 -6.30 -23.07 18.27
C PHE A 167 -6.81 -24.34 17.59
N LEU A 168 -6.95 -24.35 16.27
CA LEU A 168 -7.35 -25.53 15.48
C LEU A 168 -6.33 -26.66 15.54
N LEU A 169 -5.03 -26.37 15.53
CA LEU A 169 -3.98 -27.39 15.73
C LEU A 169 -4.06 -28.01 17.12
N TRP A 170 -4.33 -27.18 18.13
CA TRP A 170 -4.51 -27.65 19.51
C TRP A 170 -5.78 -28.51 19.64
N VAL A 171 -6.92 -28.02 19.16
CA VAL A 171 -8.20 -28.77 19.13
C VAL A 171 -8.07 -30.07 18.33
N ASN A 172 -7.37 -30.07 17.20
CA ASN A 172 -7.15 -31.26 16.39
C ASN A 172 -6.35 -32.33 17.14
N ARG A 173 -5.36 -31.91 17.92
CA ARG A 173 -4.57 -32.83 18.74
C ARG A 173 -5.44 -33.53 19.78
N PHE A 174 -6.29 -32.79 20.50
CA PHE A 174 -7.24 -33.35 21.47
C PHE A 174 -8.33 -34.18 20.79
N TYR A 175 -8.89 -33.70 19.70
CA TYR A 175 -9.95 -34.38 18.95
C TYR A 175 -9.46 -35.73 18.41
N ASN A 176 -8.24 -35.79 17.88
CA ASN A 176 -7.68 -37.05 17.38
C ASN A 176 -7.29 -38.01 18.50
N GLN A 177 -6.80 -37.54 19.65
CA GLN A 177 -6.60 -38.37 20.81
C GLN A 177 -7.90 -39.02 21.30
N TYR A 178 -8.99 -38.25 21.33
CA TYR A 178 -10.31 -38.75 21.70
C TYR A 178 -10.84 -39.76 20.67
N ARG A 179 -10.67 -39.49 19.36
CA ARG A 179 -11.07 -40.40 18.28
C ARG A 179 -10.32 -41.71 18.31
N THR A 180 -9.00 -41.68 18.50
CA THR A 180 -8.14 -42.85 18.57
C THR A 180 -8.54 -43.75 19.77
N LYS A 181 -8.86 -43.14 20.92
CA LYS A 181 -9.39 -43.89 22.08
C LYS A 181 -10.75 -44.56 21.83
N ARG A 182 -11.50 -44.08 20.82
CA ARG A 182 -12.80 -44.64 20.40
C ARG A 182 -12.72 -45.52 19.14
N GLY A 183 -11.52 -45.91 18.70
CA GLY A 183 -11.33 -46.75 17.50
C GLY A 183 -11.73 -46.09 16.16
N LYS A 184 -11.84 -44.75 16.11
CA LYS A 184 -12.20 -44.03 14.88
C LYS A 184 -10.92 -43.61 14.14
N PRO A 185 -10.91 -43.66 12.78
CA PRO A 185 -9.77 -43.26 11.97
C PRO A 185 -9.39 -41.78 12.17
N TYR A 186 -8.08 -41.48 12.00
CA TYR A 186 -7.53 -40.12 12.09
C TYR A 186 -8.23 -39.15 11.12
N TYR A 187 -8.62 -37.98 11.63
CA TYR A 187 -9.23 -36.91 10.82
C TYR A 187 -8.16 -35.87 10.48
N SER A 188 -7.85 -35.73 9.20
CA SER A 188 -6.81 -34.79 8.75
C SER A 188 -7.38 -33.38 8.60
N LEU A 189 -6.98 -32.48 9.48
CA LEU A 189 -7.21 -31.03 9.33
C LEU A 189 -6.47 -30.45 8.10
N SER A 190 -5.52 -31.18 7.51
CA SER A 190 -4.81 -30.75 6.31
C SER A 190 -5.74 -30.57 5.10
N GLN A 191 -6.85 -31.31 5.02
CA GLN A 191 -7.86 -31.07 3.98
C GLN A 191 -8.62 -29.75 4.16
N ALA A 192 -8.96 -29.39 5.41
CA ALA A 192 -9.61 -28.10 5.70
C ALA A 192 -8.66 -26.91 5.41
N VAL A 193 -7.37 -27.08 5.71
CA VAL A 193 -6.34 -26.07 5.37
C VAL A 193 -6.17 -25.95 3.86
N LYS A 194 -6.13 -27.07 3.10
CA LYS A 194 -6.08 -27.05 1.62
C LYS A 194 -7.29 -26.36 1.01
N GLN A 195 -8.49 -26.59 1.55
CA GLN A 195 -9.70 -25.88 1.09
C GLN A 195 -9.62 -24.38 1.38
N LYS A 196 -9.10 -23.95 2.53
CA LYS A 196 -8.93 -22.53 2.87
C LYS A 196 -7.89 -21.84 1.98
N VAL A 197 -6.75 -22.49 1.72
CA VAL A 197 -5.75 -21.99 0.79
C VAL A 197 -6.35 -21.85 -0.62
N LYS A 198 -7.10 -22.86 -1.09
CA LYS A 198 -7.80 -22.81 -2.38
C LYS A 198 -8.82 -21.66 -2.43
N SER A 199 -9.54 -21.40 -1.34
CA SER A 199 -10.49 -20.30 -1.26
C SER A 199 -9.80 -18.93 -1.27
N ALA A 200 -8.67 -18.78 -0.59
CA ALA A 200 -7.88 -17.54 -0.61
C ALA A 200 -7.29 -17.27 -2.01
N VAL A 201 -6.77 -18.28 -2.67
CA VAL A 201 -6.26 -18.18 -4.06
C VAL A 201 -7.40 -17.84 -5.03
N SER A 202 -8.58 -18.45 -4.86
CA SER A 202 -9.77 -18.11 -5.68
C SER A 202 -10.19 -16.65 -5.47
N TYR A 203 -10.18 -16.18 -4.22
CA TYR A 203 -10.51 -14.79 -3.88
C TYR A 203 -9.59 -13.79 -4.58
N ILE A 204 -8.27 -14.00 -4.50
CA ILE A 204 -7.27 -13.15 -5.17
C ILE A 204 -7.55 -13.14 -6.68
N SER A 205 -7.72 -14.31 -7.29
CA SER A 205 -8.00 -14.44 -8.72
C SER A 205 -9.31 -13.77 -9.15
N ASP A 206 -10.35 -13.85 -8.33
CA ASP A 206 -11.64 -13.22 -8.63
C ASP A 206 -11.59 -11.69 -8.48
N PHE A 207 -10.86 -11.19 -7.48
CA PHE A 207 -10.58 -9.77 -7.29
C PHE A 207 -9.81 -9.18 -8.48
N GLU A 208 -8.75 -9.85 -8.91
CA GLU A 208 -7.93 -9.44 -10.05
C GLU A 208 -8.75 -9.36 -11.35
N LYS A 209 -9.56 -10.39 -11.63
CA LYS A 209 -10.44 -10.43 -12.81
C LYS A 209 -11.45 -9.29 -12.84
N VAL A 210 -12.08 -9.00 -11.69
CA VAL A 210 -13.06 -7.91 -11.60
C VAL A 210 -12.42 -6.56 -11.87
N LEU A 211 -11.24 -6.30 -11.30
CA LEU A 211 -10.49 -5.06 -11.54
C LEU A 211 -10.02 -4.92 -12.99
N VAL A 212 -9.54 -5.99 -13.59
CA VAL A 212 -9.13 -6.03 -15.00
C VAL A 212 -10.31 -5.72 -15.91
N GLU A 213 -11.47 -6.33 -15.66
CA GLU A 213 -12.69 -6.05 -16.45
C GLU A 213 -13.16 -4.59 -16.26
N PHE A 214 -13.04 -4.07 -15.05
CA PHE A 214 -13.39 -2.68 -14.77
C PHE A 214 -12.47 -1.68 -15.49
N ALA A 215 -11.16 -1.97 -15.55
CA ALA A 215 -10.22 -1.19 -16.34
C ALA A 215 -10.56 -1.23 -17.84
N ARG A 216 -10.94 -2.40 -18.35
CA ARG A 216 -11.35 -2.60 -19.76
C ARG A 216 -12.58 -1.76 -20.09
N VAL A 217 -13.63 -1.79 -19.25
CA VAL A 217 -14.85 -0.99 -19.43
C VAL A 217 -14.52 0.51 -19.42
N ARG A 218 -13.55 0.94 -18.62
CA ARG A 218 -13.08 2.33 -18.56
C ARG A 218 -12.09 2.71 -19.68
N LYS A 219 -11.82 1.80 -20.61
CA LYS A 219 -10.87 1.99 -21.72
C LYS A 219 -9.47 2.35 -21.20
N CYS A 220 -9.01 1.69 -20.16
CA CYS A 220 -7.68 1.81 -19.60
C CYS A 220 -6.82 0.62 -20.04
N ASP A 221 -5.53 0.86 -20.23
CA ASP A 221 -4.52 -0.14 -20.59
C ASP A 221 -4.09 -0.98 -19.39
N GLY A 222 -4.37 -0.47 -18.18
CA GLY A 222 -4.06 -1.17 -16.94
C GLY A 222 -4.84 -0.67 -15.74
N VAL A 223 -4.66 -1.37 -14.62
CA VAL A 223 -5.20 -1.03 -13.30
C VAL A 223 -4.08 -1.05 -12.26
N ILE A 224 -4.10 -0.08 -11.36
CA ILE A 224 -3.22 0.00 -10.19
C ILE A 224 -4.09 -0.07 -8.94
N CYS A 225 -3.83 -1.05 -8.08
CA CYS A 225 -4.61 -1.26 -6.86
C CYS A 225 -3.72 -1.59 -5.64
N GLY A 226 -4.35 -1.71 -4.47
CA GLY A 226 -3.79 -2.20 -3.20
C GLY A 226 -4.72 -3.23 -2.59
N HIS A 227 -5.10 -3.03 -1.30
CA HIS A 227 -6.18 -3.64 -0.55
C HIS A 227 -6.02 -5.13 -0.18
N ILE A 228 -5.62 -5.98 -1.12
CA ILE A 228 -5.45 -7.42 -0.85
C ILE A 228 -4.05 -7.78 -0.34
N HIS A 229 -3.18 -6.78 -0.12
CA HIS A 229 -1.81 -6.92 0.40
C HIS A 229 -0.95 -7.92 -0.39
N HIS A 230 -1.25 -8.11 -1.67
CA HIS A 230 -0.54 -9.06 -2.53
C HIS A 230 0.12 -8.32 -3.70
N PRO A 231 1.42 -8.00 -3.61
CA PRO A 231 2.12 -7.25 -4.65
C PRO A 231 2.13 -8.06 -5.96
N ALA A 232 1.75 -7.41 -7.05
CA ALA A 232 1.67 -8.05 -8.36
C ALA A 232 2.01 -7.09 -9.50
N ASN A 233 2.65 -7.63 -10.53
CA ASN A 233 2.93 -6.95 -11.80
C ASN A 233 2.76 -8.01 -12.90
N THR A 234 1.58 -8.05 -13.50
CA THR A 234 1.21 -9.10 -14.46
C THR A 234 0.21 -8.58 -15.49
N TYR A 235 -0.03 -9.35 -16.54
CA TYR A 235 -0.98 -9.03 -17.60
C TYR A 235 -2.10 -10.07 -17.67
N TYR A 236 -3.33 -9.59 -17.78
CA TYR A 236 -4.52 -10.41 -18.01
C TYR A 236 -5.23 -9.92 -19.27
N ASP A 237 -5.25 -10.73 -20.31
CA ASP A 237 -5.93 -10.44 -21.58
C ASP A 237 -5.60 -9.03 -22.13
N GLY A 238 -4.31 -8.66 -22.08
CA GLY A 238 -3.80 -7.38 -22.57
C GLY A 238 -3.92 -6.20 -21.60
N ILE A 239 -4.61 -6.35 -20.47
CA ILE A 239 -4.68 -5.34 -19.42
C ILE A 239 -3.56 -5.56 -18.40
N HIS A 240 -2.81 -4.51 -18.11
CA HIS A 240 -1.74 -4.53 -17.12
C HIS A 240 -2.31 -4.43 -15.71
N TYR A 241 -2.19 -5.49 -14.92
CA TYR A 241 -2.60 -5.51 -13.51
C TYR A 241 -1.39 -5.25 -12.60
N LEU A 242 -1.51 -4.23 -11.77
CA LEU A 242 -0.49 -3.78 -10.83
C LEU A 242 -1.08 -3.68 -9.43
N ASN A 243 -0.44 -4.33 -8.45
CA ASN A 243 -0.78 -4.20 -7.04
C ASN A 243 0.46 -3.78 -6.25
N SER A 244 0.36 -2.70 -5.48
CA SER A 244 1.49 -2.13 -4.71
C SER A 244 1.87 -2.95 -3.48
N GLY A 245 1.03 -3.92 -3.08
CA GLY A 245 1.22 -4.67 -1.85
C GLY A 245 0.90 -3.83 -0.61
N ASP A 246 1.74 -3.92 0.43
CA ASP A 246 1.50 -3.25 1.71
C ASP A 246 2.79 -2.86 2.44
N TRP A 247 2.66 -2.07 3.52
CA TRP A 247 3.75 -1.70 4.45
C TRP A 247 3.52 -2.26 5.85
N VAL A 248 2.91 -3.44 5.91
CA VAL A 248 2.70 -4.25 7.12
C VAL A 248 3.50 -5.55 7.05
N GLU A 249 3.38 -6.28 5.93
CA GLU A 249 4.00 -7.58 5.72
C GLU A 249 4.98 -7.60 4.54
N SER A 250 4.55 -7.16 3.34
CA SER A 250 5.36 -7.25 2.12
C SER A 250 6.43 -6.16 1.99
N LEU A 251 6.22 -4.98 2.60
CA LEU A 251 7.07 -3.79 2.50
C LEU A 251 7.40 -3.46 1.05
N SER A 252 6.37 -3.33 0.22
CA SER A 252 6.51 -3.18 -1.22
C SER A 252 5.95 -1.87 -1.74
N ALA A 253 6.47 -1.44 -2.88
CA ALA A 253 6.05 -0.28 -3.64
C ALA A 253 6.07 -0.60 -5.13
N LEU A 254 5.19 0.04 -5.90
CA LEU A 254 5.33 0.09 -7.35
C LEU A 254 6.12 1.34 -7.75
N THR A 255 7.02 1.18 -8.70
CA THR A 255 7.78 2.28 -9.30
C THR A 255 7.72 2.18 -10.81
N GLU A 256 7.55 3.33 -11.45
CA GLU A 256 7.66 3.47 -12.89
C GLU A 256 9.07 3.97 -13.21
N ASP A 257 9.75 3.36 -14.17
CA ASP A 257 11.06 3.85 -14.65
C ASP A 257 10.89 4.88 -15.79
N ALA A 258 12.01 5.45 -16.23
CA ALA A 258 12.02 6.48 -17.27
C ALA A 258 11.51 5.98 -18.64
N ASP A 259 11.47 4.67 -18.86
CA ASP A 259 10.98 4.03 -20.09
C ASP A 259 9.49 3.63 -19.98
N GLY A 260 8.86 3.90 -18.82
CA GLY A 260 7.45 3.57 -18.55
C GLY A 260 7.23 2.11 -18.13
N ASN A 261 8.29 1.39 -17.73
CA ASN A 261 8.15 0.05 -17.19
C ASN A 261 7.85 0.11 -15.69
N TRP A 262 6.92 -0.73 -15.26
CA TRP A 262 6.57 -0.86 -13.86
C TRP A 262 7.39 -1.95 -13.18
N ASN A 263 7.86 -1.65 -11.97
CA ASN A 263 8.63 -2.57 -11.15
C ASN A 263 8.07 -2.63 -9.73
N ILE A 264 8.13 -3.81 -9.10
CA ILE A 264 7.86 -3.96 -7.68
C ILE A 264 9.18 -3.87 -6.92
N ILE A 265 9.30 -2.90 -6.03
CA ILE A 265 10.41 -2.83 -5.06
C ILE A 265 9.91 -3.46 -3.76
N CYS A 266 10.61 -4.49 -3.28
CA CYS A 266 10.33 -5.11 -1.99
C CYS A 266 11.58 -4.99 -1.10
N LEU A 267 11.44 -4.35 0.08
CA LEU A 267 12.57 -4.13 0.98
C LEU A 267 13.02 -5.39 1.71
N LEU A 268 12.16 -6.40 1.82
CA LEU A 268 12.50 -7.68 2.46
C LEU A 268 13.44 -8.55 1.60
N TYR A 269 13.45 -8.33 0.28
CA TYR A 269 14.24 -9.09 -0.68
C TYR A 269 15.41 -8.27 -1.25
N LYS A 270 16.19 -7.60 -0.39
CA LYS A 270 17.54 -7.20 -0.84
C LYS A 270 18.34 -8.48 -1.03
N SER A 271 18.42 -8.97 -2.28
CA SER A 271 19.44 -9.93 -2.67
C SER A 271 20.80 -9.36 -2.23
N PRO A 272 21.65 -10.14 -1.54
CA PRO A 272 23.00 -9.67 -1.23
C PRO A 272 23.66 -9.29 -2.54
N SER A 273 24.17 -8.05 -2.61
CA SER A 273 24.92 -7.57 -3.76
C SER A 273 26.05 -8.55 -4.06
N PRO A 274 26.39 -8.83 -5.34
CA PRO A 274 27.55 -9.65 -5.68
C PRO A 274 28.85 -9.21 -5.01
N ARG A 275 28.93 -8.00 -4.45
CA ARG A 275 30.08 -7.46 -3.73
C ARG A 275 30.16 -7.91 -2.26
N ASP A 276 29.11 -8.51 -1.69
CA ASP A 276 29.11 -8.98 -0.31
C ASP A 276 29.51 -10.47 -0.18
N ARG A 277 30.00 -11.06 -1.28
CA ARG A 277 30.61 -12.40 -1.33
C ARG A 277 32.13 -12.32 -1.48
N GLY A 278 32.75 -11.54 -0.63
CA GLY A 278 34.20 -11.47 -0.51
C GLY A 278 34.66 -12.13 0.79
#